data_839967341b41fca73c59f5c078f552b5
#
_entry.id   839967341b41fca73c59f5c078f552b5
#
_cell.length_a   1.000
_cell.length_b   1.000
_cell.length_c   1.000
_cell.angle_alpha   90.00
_cell.angle_beta   90.00
_cell.angle_gamma   90.00
#
_symmetry.space_group_name_H-M   'P 1'
#
loop_
_entity.id
_entity.type
_entity.pdbx_description
1 polymer ?
#
loop_
_entity_poly.entity_id
_entity_poly.type
_entity_poly.pdbx_seq_one_letter_code
_entity_poly.pdbx_strand_id
1 'polypeptide(L)'
;MAKDKDVDKFAQELQKQIMEQIRKQYSETVIEHWQNPRNFRKIENPDGYAKVKGSCGDTMEMCLKIDKENISECGFQTDGCGTTIVCGSIATELALNKSFIQALGLVSADEILKRLGGLPQSDVHCAQLAAETLRRALADHLYQKRAPWKKHHKGT
;
A
#
# COMPACT_ATOMS: atom_id res chain seq x y z
N MET A 1 21.51 17.48 33.64
CA MET A 1 20.00 17.51 33.63
C MET A 1 19.43 18.67 32.85
N ALA A 2 19.95 19.88 32.93
CA ALA A 2 19.51 21.02 32.11
C ALA A 2 19.79 20.82 30.61
N LYS A 3 20.90 20.19 30.24
CA LYS A 3 21.30 19.94 28.84
C LYS A 3 20.35 18.96 28.13
N ASP A 4 19.79 17.99 28.83
CA ASP A 4 18.87 17.00 28.23
C ASP A 4 17.53 17.62 27.86
N LYS A 5 17.02 18.55 28.69
CA LYS A 5 15.78 19.28 28.41
C LYS A 5 15.92 20.25 27.23
N ASP A 6 17.10 20.83 27.05
CA ASP A 6 17.35 21.73 25.93
C ASP A 6 17.50 20.95 24.61
N VAL A 7 18.08 19.76 24.65
CA VAL A 7 18.17 18.84 23.49
C VAL A 7 16.78 18.33 23.11
N ASP A 8 15.96 17.98 24.10
CA ASP A 8 14.59 17.53 23.86
C ASP A 8 13.73 18.63 23.21
N LYS A 9 13.82 19.85 23.71
CA LYS A 9 13.13 21.00 23.12
C LYS A 9 13.59 21.27 21.69
N PHE A 10 14.89 21.20 21.45
CA PHE A 10 15.46 21.40 20.11
C PHE A 10 14.96 20.30 19.14
N ALA A 11 14.98 19.04 19.59
CA ALA A 11 14.46 17.92 18.80
C ALA A 11 12.97 18.08 18.48
N GLN A 12 12.16 18.50 19.44
CA GLN A 12 10.73 18.75 19.25
C GLN A 12 10.48 19.89 18.26
N GLU A 13 11.22 20.98 18.37
CA GLU A 13 11.11 22.12 17.47
C GLU A 13 11.50 21.74 16.03
N LEU A 14 12.60 20.99 15.88
CA LEU A 14 13.04 20.49 14.57
C LEU A 14 12.00 19.56 13.94
N GLN A 15 11.44 18.65 14.74
CA GLN A 15 10.39 17.73 14.30
C GLN A 15 9.15 18.49 13.84
N LYS A 16 8.75 19.53 14.57
CA LYS A 16 7.64 20.41 14.21
C LYS A 16 7.87 21.10 12.87
N GLN A 17 9.07 21.65 12.65
CA GLN A 17 9.42 22.30 11.39
C GLN A 17 9.41 21.30 10.22
N ILE A 18 9.93 20.10 10.42
CA ILE A 18 9.90 19.03 9.40
C ILE A 18 8.44 18.68 9.06
N MET A 19 7.58 18.51 10.05
CA MET A 19 6.18 18.20 9.82
C MET A 19 5.43 19.32 9.10
N GLU A 20 5.74 20.58 9.39
CA GLU A 20 5.19 21.73 8.67
C GLU A 20 5.57 21.71 7.18
N GLN A 21 6.82 21.36 6.86
CA GLN A 21 7.28 21.22 5.48
C GLN A 21 6.57 20.07 4.76
N ILE A 22 6.41 18.93 5.44
CA ILE A 22 5.71 17.77 4.90
C ILE A 22 4.24 18.13 4.59
N ARG A 23 3.56 18.82 5.48
CA ARG A 23 2.17 19.26 5.31
C ARG A 23 1.95 20.20 4.13
N LYS A 24 2.99 20.88 3.68
CA LYS A 24 2.92 21.72 2.47
C LYS A 24 2.90 20.90 1.20
N GLN A 25 3.48 19.70 1.21
CA GLN A 25 3.61 18.84 0.03
C GLN A 25 2.59 17.69 0.00
N TYR A 26 2.16 17.23 1.18
CA TYR A 26 1.32 16.04 1.33
C TYR A 26 0.07 16.34 2.13
N SER A 27 -1.04 15.70 1.76
CA SER A 27 -2.29 15.80 2.49
C SER A 27 -2.22 15.15 3.87
N GLU A 28 -3.16 15.48 4.74
CA GLU A 28 -3.29 14.82 6.06
C GLU A 28 -3.53 13.31 5.92
N THR A 29 -4.24 12.89 4.89
CA THR A 29 -4.49 11.46 4.61
C THR A 29 -3.18 10.74 4.29
N VAL A 30 -2.32 11.33 3.47
CA VAL A 30 -0.99 10.77 3.17
C VAL A 30 -0.17 10.63 4.44
N ILE A 31 -0.12 11.68 5.25
CA ILE A 31 0.64 11.69 6.50
C ILE A 31 0.13 10.63 7.46
N GLU A 32 -1.19 10.48 7.59
CA GLU A 32 -1.80 9.50 8.46
C GLU A 32 -1.46 8.06 8.03
N HIS A 33 -1.57 7.74 6.74
CA HIS A 33 -1.19 6.43 6.22
C HIS A 33 0.31 6.16 6.32
N TRP A 34 1.12 7.19 6.26
CA TRP A 34 2.56 7.06 6.45
C TRP A 34 2.91 6.72 7.92
N GLN A 35 2.25 7.40 8.86
CA GLN A 35 2.46 7.15 10.29
C GLN A 35 1.87 5.82 10.75
N ASN A 36 0.72 5.43 10.19
CA ASN A 36 -0.03 4.24 10.55
C ASN A 36 -0.45 3.47 9.29
N PRO A 37 0.49 2.83 8.58
CA PRO A 37 0.13 2.06 7.38
C PRO A 37 -0.77 0.88 7.74
N ARG A 38 -1.83 0.68 6.96
CA ARG A 38 -2.76 -0.42 7.11
C ARG A 38 -2.28 -1.60 6.27
N ASN A 39 -2.45 -2.80 6.82
CA ASN A 39 -2.23 -4.04 6.06
C ASN A 39 -0.78 -4.23 5.58
N PHE A 40 0.16 -3.57 6.21
CA PHE A 40 1.59 -3.72 5.91
C PHE A 40 2.08 -5.02 6.55
N ARG A 41 1.70 -6.13 5.95
CA ARG A 41 2.00 -7.47 6.46
C ARG A 41 1.92 -8.53 5.36
N LYS A 42 2.53 -9.67 5.61
CA LYS A 42 2.44 -10.86 4.79
C LYS A 42 1.25 -11.71 5.25
N ILE A 43 0.57 -12.36 4.31
CA ILE A 43 -0.51 -13.31 4.59
C ILE A 43 -0.01 -14.70 4.20
N GLU A 44 -0.16 -15.67 5.11
CA GLU A 44 0.18 -17.07 4.83
C GLU A 44 -0.89 -17.72 3.97
N ASN A 45 -0.46 -18.56 3.03
CA ASN A 45 -1.33 -19.30 2.12
C ASN A 45 -2.37 -18.40 1.41
N PRO A 46 -1.92 -17.36 0.72
CA PRO A 46 -2.85 -16.45 0.06
C PRO A 46 -3.60 -17.13 -1.09
N ASP A 47 -4.83 -16.67 -1.34
CA ASP A 47 -5.62 -17.09 -2.48
C ASP A 47 -5.22 -16.36 -3.76
N GLY A 48 -4.59 -15.21 -3.64
CA GLY A 48 -3.99 -14.45 -4.72
C GLY A 48 -2.72 -13.76 -4.25
N TYR A 49 -1.72 -13.71 -5.11
CA TYR A 49 -0.42 -13.11 -4.83
C TYR A 49 0.18 -12.48 -6.08
N ALA A 50 0.84 -11.37 -5.92
CA ALA A 50 1.65 -10.78 -6.98
C ALA A 50 2.84 -10.04 -6.40
N LYS A 51 3.91 -10.01 -7.18
CA LYS A 51 5.11 -9.23 -6.94
C LYS A 51 5.44 -8.45 -8.20
N VAL A 52 5.48 -7.13 -8.08
CA VAL A 52 5.69 -6.23 -9.21
C VAL A 52 6.83 -5.28 -8.89
N LYS A 53 7.74 -5.12 -9.86
CA LYS A 53 8.78 -4.11 -9.80
C LYS A 53 8.34 -2.90 -10.61
N GLY A 54 8.27 -1.73 -9.97
CA GLY A 54 7.88 -0.48 -10.59
C GLY A 54 9.00 0.14 -11.42
N SER A 55 8.65 1.18 -12.16
CA SER A 55 9.57 1.92 -13.04
C SER A 55 10.73 2.59 -12.29
N CYS A 56 10.52 2.92 -11.01
CA CYS A 56 11.55 3.53 -10.15
C CYS A 56 12.48 2.50 -9.48
N GLY A 57 12.26 1.19 -9.71
CA GLY A 57 13.01 0.12 -9.08
C GLY A 57 12.44 -0.41 -7.80
N ASP A 58 11.43 0.23 -7.23
CA ASP A 58 10.72 -0.27 -6.05
C ASP A 58 9.94 -1.52 -6.38
N THR A 59 9.90 -2.46 -5.44
CA THR A 59 9.13 -3.70 -5.57
C THR A 59 7.99 -3.70 -4.56
N MET A 60 6.83 -4.16 -4.98
CA MET A 60 5.67 -4.33 -4.11
C MET A 60 5.11 -5.74 -4.25
N GLU A 61 4.78 -6.34 -3.13
CA GLU A 61 4.09 -7.63 -3.06
C GLU A 61 2.72 -7.42 -2.44
N MET A 62 1.70 -8.08 -2.98
CA MET A 62 0.36 -8.10 -2.40
C MET A 62 -0.18 -9.51 -2.31
N CYS A 63 -0.87 -9.79 -1.20
CA CYS A 63 -1.48 -11.07 -0.89
C CYS A 63 -2.96 -10.85 -0.59
N LEU A 64 -3.81 -11.77 -1.05
CA LEU A 64 -5.25 -11.72 -0.85
C LEU A 64 -5.76 -13.02 -0.24
N LYS A 65 -6.70 -12.91 0.67
CA LYS A 65 -7.57 -14.01 1.11
C LYS A 65 -8.99 -13.71 0.67
N ILE A 66 -9.65 -14.71 0.12
CA ILE A 66 -11.03 -14.61 -0.37
C ILE A 66 -11.91 -15.52 0.47
N ASP A 67 -12.99 -14.96 1.02
CA ASP A 67 -14.03 -15.71 1.72
C ASP A 67 -15.40 -15.32 1.16
N LYS A 68 -16.17 -16.29 0.71
CA LYS A 68 -17.50 -16.08 0.13
C LYS A 68 -17.51 -14.99 -0.95
N GLU A 69 -16.53 -15.05 -1.84
CA GLU A 69 -16.33 -14.14 -2.98
C GLU A 69 -15.90 -12.73 -2.61
N ASN A 70 -15.72 -12.43 -1.33
CA ASN A 70 -15.22 -11.15 -0.84
C ASN A 70 -13.76 -11.26 -0.39
N ILE A 71 -13.04 -10.17 -0.56
CA ILE A 71 -11.66 -10.05 -0.08
C ILE A 71 -11.70 -9.89 1.43
N SER A 72 -11.42 -10.97 2.16
CA SER A 72 -11.46 -11.00 3.63
C SER A 72 -10.19 -10.47 4.26
N GLU A 73 -9.06 -10.65 3.60
CA GLU A 73 -7.76 -10.13 4.02
C GLU A 73 -6.97 -9.66 2.80
N CYS A 74 -6.27 -8.58 2.96
CA CYS A 74 -5.36 -8.06 1.96
C CYS A 74 -4.11 -7.54 2.68
N GLY A 75 -2.96 -7.97 2.24
CA GLY A 75 -1.69 -7.55 2.82
C GLY A 75 -0.72 -7.12 1.75
N PHE A 76 0.23 -6.25 2.10
CA PHE A 76 1.28 -5.84 1.19
C PHE A 76 2.62 -5.72 1.89
N GLN A 77 3.68 -5.81 1.11
CA GLN A 77 5.05 -5.50 1.50
C GLN A 77 5.74 -4.76 0.37
N THR A 78 6.65 -3.88 0.71
CA THR A 78 7.43 -3.14 -0.27
C THR A 78 8.79 -2.78 0.30
N ASP A 79 9.78 -2.65 -0.57
CA ASP A 79 11.10 -2.10 -0.28
C ASP A 79 11.18 -0.60 -0.63
N GLY A 80 10.08 -0.04 -1.10
CA GLY A 80 10.00 1.35 -1.53
C GLY A 80 9.95 2.37 -0.40
N CYS A 81 9.91 3.64 -0.78
CA CYS A 81 9.87 4.77 0.15
C CYS A 81 8.50 4.93 0.83
N GLY A 82 8.40 5.94 1.71
CA GLY A 82 7.17 6.24 2.45
C GLY A 82 5.94 6.39 1.57
N THR A 83 6.06 7.04 0.42
CA THR A 83 4.95 7.23 -0.53
C THR A 83 4.49 5.89 -1.12
N THR A 84 5.39 4.97 -1.40
CA THR A 84 5.05 3.62 -1.86
C THR A 84 4.26 2.86 -0.79
N ILE A 85 4.67 2.97 0.46
CA ILE A 85 3.95 2.38 1.61
C ILE A 85 2.54 2.97 1.72
N VAL A 86 2.40 4.28 1.61
CA VAL A 86 1.10 4.97 1.65
C VAL A 86 0.17 4.46 0.55
N CYS A 87 0.67 4.33 -0.67
CA CYS A 87 -0.11 3.83 -1.80
C CYS A 87 -0.55 2.38 -1.60
N GLY A 88 0.32 1.52 -1.08
CA GLY A 88 -0.04 0.15 -0.72
C GLY A 88 -1.09 0.08 0.38
N SER A 89 -0.97 0.94 1.39
CA SER A 89 -1.94 1.04 2.48
C SER A 89 -3.33 1.39 1.96
N ILE A 90 -3.46 2.42 1.14
CA ILE A 90 -4.74 2.83 0.53
C ILE A 90 -5.29 1.75 -0.41
N ALA A 91 -4.46 1.17 -1.25
CA ALA A 91 -4.90 0.15 -2.19
C ALA A 91 -5.51 -1.06 -1.47
N THR A 92 -4.85 -1.55 -0.42
CA THR A 92 -5.35 -2.67 0.37
C THR A 92 -6.63 -2.31 1.13
N GLU A 93 -6.72 -1.11 1.66
CA GLU A 93 -7.93 -0.62 2.35
C GLU A 93 -9.13 -0.52 1.41
N LEU A 94 -8.92 -0.05 0.17
CA LEU A 94 -9.95 0.02 -0.84
C LEU A 94 -10.46 -1.37 -1.27
N ALA A 95 -9.60 -2.37 -1.25
CA ALA A 95 -9.93 -3.74 -1.67
C ALA A 95 -10.64 -4.54 -0.58
N LEU A 96 -10.36 -4.27 0.70
CA LEU A 96 -10.93 -5.04 1.82
C LEU A 96 -12.45 -5.01 1.82
N ASN A 97 -13.06 -6.17 2.08
CA ASN A 97 -14.50 -6.37 2.17
C ASN A 97 -15.26 -6.10 0.86
N LYS A 98 -14.54 -6.01 -0.25
CA LYS A 98 -15.12 -5.87 -1.59
C LYS A 98 -15.12 -7.22 -2.30
N SER A 99 -16.10 -7.41 -3.18
CA SER A 99 -16.05 -8.53 -4.11
C SER A 99 -14.89 -8.33 -5.11
N PHE A 100 -14.51 -9.40 -5.77
CA PHE A 100 -13.50 -9.35 -6.83
C PHE A 100 -13.79 -8.27 -7.87
N ILE A 101 -15.02 -8.21 -8.35
CA ILE A 101 -15.45 -7.25 -9.39
C ILE A 101 -15.41 -5.81 -8.86
N GLN A 102 -15.88 -5.60 -7.64
CA GLN A 102 -15.83 -4.28 -7.00
C GLN A 102 -14.40 -3.81 -6.81
N ALA A 103 -13.52 -4.67 -6.30
CA ALA A 103 -12.11 -4.33 -6.12
C ALA A 103 -11.43 -4.00 -7.45
N LEU A 104 -11.69 -4.80 -8.49
CA LEU A 104 -11.14 -4.57 -9.82
C LEU A 104 -11.55 -3.22 -10.40
N GLY A 105 -12.79 -2.79 -10.15
CA GLY A 105 -13.31 -1.51 -10.59
C GLY A 105 -12.86 -0.32 -9.76
N LEU A 106 -12.67 -0.51 -8.45
CA LEU A 106 -12.31 0.56 -7.52
C LEU A 106 -10.81 0.86 -7.49
N VAL A 107 -9.97 -0.17 -7.61
CA VAL A 107 -8.53 0.02 -7.42
C VAL A 107 -7.85 0.42 -8.71
N SER A 108 -7.64 1.72 -8.86
CA SER A 108 -6.89 2.32 -9.95
C SER A 108 -5.92 3.36 -9.36
N ALA A 109 -4.92 3.73 -10.13
CA ALA A 109 -4.01 4.80 -9.72
C ALA A 109 -4.77 6.10 -9.46
N ASP A 110 -5.75 6.42 -10.30
CA ASP A 110 -6.58 7.63 -10.16
C ASP A 110 -7.40 7.62 -8.86
N GLU A 111 -8.01 6.51 -8.52
CA GLU A 111 -8.78 6.40 -7.27
C GLU A 111 -7.88 6.47 -6.04
N ILE A 112 -6.70 5.83 -6.10
CA ILE A 112 -5.71 5.95 -5.03
C ILE A 112 -5.30 7.40 -4.82
N LEU A 113 -4.96 8.11 -5.91
CA LEU A 113 -4.60 9.53 -5.86
C LEU A 113 -5.74 10.38 -5.31
N LYS A 114 -6.96 10.13 -5.74
CA LYS A 114 -8.16 10.83 -5.27
C LYS A 114 -8.36 10.66 -3.77
N ARG A 115 -8.23 9.43 -3.26
CA ARG A 115 -8.38 9.13 -1.83
C ARG A 115 -7.29 9.77 -0.99
N LEU A 116 -6.11 9.93 -1.56
CA LEU A 116 -4.97 10.57 -0.88
C LEU A 116 -5.04 12.11 -0.96
N GLY A 117 -5.94 12.67 -1.74
CA GLY A 117 -5.96 14.12 -1.99
C GLY A 117 -4.86 14.58 -2.92
N GLY A 118 -4.33 13.68 -3.74
CA GLY A 118 -3.23 13.93 -4.66
C GLY A 118 -1.86 13.60 -4.09
N LEU A 119 -0.90 13.48 -4.98
CA LEU A 119 0.53 13.30 -4.66
C LEU A 119 1.35 14.22 -5.55
N PRO A 120 2.58 14.60 -5.11
CA PRO A 120 3.50 15.27 -6.01
C PRO A 120 3.72 14.47 -7.29
N GLN A 121 3.93 15.15 -8.40
CA GLN A 121 4.10 14.50 -9.72
C GLN A 121 5.19 13.43 -9.71
N SER A 122 6.25 13.66 -8.93
CA SER A 122 7.34 12.70 -8.78
C SER A 122 6.93 11.38 -8.13
N ASP A 123 5.79 11.34 -7.42
CA ASP A 123 5.34 10.19 -6.63
C ASP A 123 4.12 9.47 -7.23
N VAL A 124 3.58 9.97 -8.33
CA VAL A 124 2.40 9.39 -9.00
C VAL A 124 2.64 7.92 -9.39
N HIS A 125 3.87 7.58 -9.77
CA HIS A 125 4.22 6.19 -10.12
C HIS A 125 4.04 5.20 -8.97
N CYS A 126 4.07 5.66 -7.73
CA CYS A 126 3.81 4.81 -6.55
C CYS A 126 2.36 4.33 -6.52
N ALA A 127 1.41 5.19 -6.91
CA ALA A 127 0.01 4.82 -7.04
C ALA A 127 -0.20 3.82 -8.18
N GLN A 128 0.50 4.00 -9.30
CA GLN A 128 0.47 3.06 -10.42
C GLN A 128 0.99 1.68 -10.02
N LEU A 129 2.09 1.64 -9.29
CA LEU A 129 2.66 0.39 -8.78
C LEU A 129 1.68 -0.35 -7.88
N ALA A 130 1.06 0.34 -6.93
CA ALA A 130 0.10 -0.26 -6.00
C ALA A 130 -1.13 -0.81 -6.73
N ALA A 131 -1.70 -0.04 -7.66
CA ALA A 131 -2.85 -0.47 -8.46
C ALA A 131 -2.52 -1.70 -9.33
N GLU A 132 -1.37 -1.68 -10.00
CA GLU A 132 -0.93 -2.79 -10.85
C GLU A 132 -0.67 -4.06 -10.03
N THR A 133 -0.04 -3.93 -8.88
CA THR A 133 0.25 -5.08 -8.00
C THR A 133 -1.05 -5.74 -7.54
N LEU A 134 -2.03 -4.93 -7.13
CA LEU A 134 -3.33 -5.46 -6.71
C LEU A 134 -4.06 -6.15 -7.85
N ARG A 135 -4.08 -5.55 -9.03
CA ARG A 135 -4.70 -6.16 -10.22
C ARG A 135 -4.10 -7.51 -10.56
N ARG A 136 -2.77 -7.62 -10.47
CA ARG A 136 -2.08 -8.89 -10.73
C ARG A 136 -2.37 -9.93 -9.64
N ALA A 137 -2.49 -9.52 -8.39
CA ALA A 137 -2.89 -10.43 -7.31
C ALA A 137 -4.32 -10.94 -7.51
N LEU A 138 -5.23 -10.10 -7.95
CA LEU A 138 -6.60 -10.49 -8.30
C LEU A 138 -6.62 -11.45 -9.51
N ALA A 139 -5.82 -11.18 -10.53
CA ALA A 139 -5.69 -12.04 -11.70
C ALA A 139 -5.12 -13.41 -11.31
N ASP A 140 -4.14 -13.44 -10.43
CA ASP A 140 -3.57 -14.68 -9.91
C ASP A 140 -4.63 -15.54 -9.18
N HIS A 141 -5.49 -14.92 -8.38
CA HIS A 141 -6.60 -15.61 -7.74
C HIS A 141 -7.53 -16.27 -8.77
N LEU A 142 -7.90 -15.56 -9.82
CA LEU A 142 -8.73 -16.13 -10.89
C LEU A 142 -8.03 -17.29 -11.60
N TYR A 143 -6.76 -17.16 -11.86
CA TYR A 143 -5.98 -18.20 -12.49
C TYR A 143 -5.96 -19.47 -11.63
N GLN A 144 -5.74 -19.34 -10.34
CA GLN A 144 -5.73 -20.45 -9.40
C GLN A 144 -7.08 -21.12 -9.25
N LYS A 145 -8.16 -20.33 -9.26
CA LYS A 145 -9.54 -20.85 -9.20
C LYS A 145 -9.86 -21.72 -10.42
N ARG A 146 -9.32 -21.36 -11.60
CA ARG A 146 -9.51 -22.11 -12.84
C ARG A 146 -8.60 -23.35 -12.96
N ALA A 147 -7.45 -23.30 -12.33
CA ALA A 147 -6.42 -24.35 -12.41
C ALA A 147 -5.85 -24.66 -11.03
N PRO A 148 -6.65 -25.23 -10.11
CA PRO A 148 -6.23 -25.43 -8.72
C PRO A 148 -5.02 -26.34 -8.56
N TRP A 149 -4.74 -27.21 -9.55
CA TRP A 149 -3.56 -28.06 -9.56
C TRP A 149 -2.24 -27.31 -9.88
N LYS A 150 -2.35 -26.08 -10.36
CA LYS A 150 -1.19 -25.24 -10.70
C LYS A 150 -0.89 -24.21 -9.60
N LYS A 151 -1.13 -24.55 -8.33
CA LYS A 151 -0.78 -23.64 -7.24
C LYS A 151 0.72 -23.39 -7.21
N HIS A 152 1.11 -22.26 -7.76
CA HIS A 152 2.50 -21.80 -7.78
C HIS A 152 2.87 -20.96 -6.56
N HIS A 153 2.13 -21.10 -5.46
CA HIS A 153 2.50 -20.39 -4.27
C HIS A 153 3.62 -21.09 -3.56
N LYS A 154 4.74 -20.92 -4.10
CA LYS A 154 5.94 -21.03 -3.29
C LYS A 154 6.08 -19.70 -2.57
N GLY A 155 5.43 -19.58 -1.41
CA GLY A 155 5.64 -18.48 -0.50
C GLY A 155 7.07 -18.55 -0.01
N THR A 156 7.92 -17.89 -0.69
CA THR A 156 9.28 -17.61 -0.24
C THR A 156 9.43 -16.15 -0.07
#